data_e07700f6d6c6895f48bbe204a29e82b3
#
_entry.id   e07700f6d6c6895f48bbe204a29e82b3
#
_cell.length_a   1.000
_cell.length_b   1.000
_cell.length_c   1.000
_cell.angle_alpha   90.00
_cell.angle_beta   90.00
_cell.angle_gamma   90.00
#
_symmetry.space_group_name_H-M   'P 1'
#
loop_
_entity.id
_entity.type
_entity.pdbx_description
1 polymer ?
#
loop_
_entity_poly.entity_id
_entity_poly.type
_entity_poly.pdbx_seq_one_letter_code
_entity_poly.pdbx_strand_id
1 'polypeptide(L)'
;MRDREQDRAPRGRHAPPLEVRQDRQRRRLYAAASAVFASVGYADASAEAIAREAGMSKATFYEHFDNKEDCIVALHDDATTAVLEAMRRTGDDFNGADAAGRVRAVIHTFLEVLAAFPDEAQTLLVEIIGAGPRAIERRDRVLAEYASYVDQVNRQDAARYGVVRLASPHDAFAIVGAVIELASRQIRTGEPDDIRDLEPVVERLVLGLMHAADAAPA
;
A
#
# COMPACT_ATOMS: atom_id res chain seq x y z
N MET A 1 -16.30 28.49 2.45
CA MET A 1 -15.35 29.18 3.31
C MET A 1 -15.81 29.11 4.77
N ARG A 2 -16.09 27.90 5.33
CA ARG A 2 -16.59 27.72 6.72
C ARG A 2 -16.13 26.45 7.42
N ASP A 3 -14.96 25.85 7.08
CA ASP A 3 -14.56 24.57 7.72
C ASP A 3 -13.11 24.51 8.24
N ARG A 4 -12.40 25.67 8.27
CA ARG A 4 -11.02 25.72 8.77
C ARG A 4 -10.87 25.98 10.27
N GLU A 5 -11.94 26.13 11.02
CA GLU A 5 -11.88 26.60 12.42
C GLU A 5 -12.04 25.51 13.49
N GLN A 6 -12.41 24.27 13.10
CA GLN A 6 -12.75 23.22 14.07
C GLN A 6 -11.60 22.30 14.52
N ASP A 7 -10.39 22.44 13.99
CA ASP A 7 -9.27 21.51 14.31
C ASP A 7 -8.14 22.12 15.17
N ARG A 8 -8.42 23.21 15.91
CA ARG A 8 -7.49 23.67 16.94
C ARG A 8 -7.73 22.90 18.23
N ALA A 9 -6.80 21.99 18.54
CA ALA A 9 -6.82 21.23 19.79
C ALA A 9 -6.92 22.17 21.01
N PRO A 10 -7.81 21.86 21.99
CA PRO A 10 -7.98 22.68 23.19
C PRO A 10 -6.68 22.74 24.00
N ARG A 11 -6.26 23.97 24.35
CA ARG A 11 -5.15 24.20 25.27
C ARG A 11 -5.71 24.19 26.70
N GLY A 12 -5.38 23.16 27.49
CA GLY A 12 -5.81 23.10 28.88
C GLY A 12 -5.83 21.68 29.49
N ARG A 13 -6.40 21.52 30.68
CA ARG A 13 -6.49 20.25 31.47
C ARG A 13 -7.13 19.06 30.74
N HIS A 14 -7.70 19.26 29.57
CA HIS A 14 -8.33 18.23 28.71
C HIS A 14 -7.58 18.03 27.38
N ALA A 15 -6.34 18.48 27.24
CA ALA A 15 -5.55 18.18 26.05
C ALA A 15 -5.29 16.66 25.97
N PRO A 16 -5.45 16.04 24.78
CA PRO A 16 -5.12 14.63 24.60
C PRO A 16 -3.68 14.32 25.06
N PRO A 17 -3.38 13.10 25.51
CA PRO A 17 -2.01 12.68 25.82
C PRO A 17 -1.04 13.04 24.71
N LEU A 18 0.22 13.24 25.05
CA LEU A 18 1.26 13.65 24.10
C LEU A 18 1.34 12.68 22.90
N GLU A 19 1.30 11.37 23.17
CA GLU A 19 1.32 10.31 22.16
C GLU A 19 0.17 10.44 21.15
N VAL A 20 -1.06 10.65 21.62
CA VAL A 20 -2.24 10.83 20.75
C VAL A 20 -2.11 12.07 19.87
N ARG A 21 -1.48 13.14 20.39
CA ARG A 21 -1.22 14.35 19.59
C ARG A 21 -0.16 14.11 18.53
N GLN A 22 0.92 13.41 18.89
CA GLN A 22 2.00 13.03 17.96
C GLN A 22 1.48 12.13 16.86
N ASP A 23 0.66 11.12 17.18
CA ASP A 23 0.04 10.25 16.18
C ASP A 23 -0.87 11.01 15.22
N ARG A 24 -1.70 11.94 15.74
CA ARG A 24 -2.53 12.81 14.90
C ARG A 24 -1.69 13.69 13.99
N GLN A 25 -0.60 14.27 14.50
CA GLN A 25 0.31 15.08 13.70
C GLN A 25 0.99 14.24 12.62
N ARG A 26 1.46 13.04 12.96
CA ARG A 26 2.10 12.11 12.01
C ARG A 26 1.14 11.73 10.87
N ARG A 27 -0.10 11.36 11.18
CA ARG A 27 -1.12 11.05 10.14
C ARG A 27 -1.40 12.23 9.22
N ARG A 28 -1.46 13.45 9.76
CA ARG A 28 -1.62 14.66 8.93
C ARG A 28 -0.40 14.91 8.06
N LEU A 29 0.80 14.66 8.56
CA LEU A 29 2.03 14.75 7.78
C LEU A 29 2.09 13.69 6.69
N TYR A 30 1.59 12.47 6.92
CA TYR A 30 1.50 11.42 5.91
C TYR A 30 0.55 11.81 4.78
N ALA A 31 -0.67 12.25 5.09
CA ALA A 31 -1.62 12.71 4.07
C ALA A 31 -1.06 13.90 3.26
N ALA A 32 -0.41 14.86 3.92
CA ALA A 32 0.21 15.99 3.25
C ALA A 32 1.42 15.58 2.39
N ALA A 33 2.20 14.61 2.86
CA ALA A 33 3.35 14.08 2.12
C ALA A 33 2.88 13.35 0.85
N SER A 34 1.85 12.49 0.94
CA SER A 34 1.24 11.83 -0.22
C SER A 34 0.78 12.85 -1.25
N ALA A 35 0.01 13.86 -0.84
CA ALA A 35 -0.49 14.90 -1.74
C ALA A 35 0.66 15.68 -2.41
N VAL A 36 1.72 16.04 -1.67
CA VAL A 36 2.87 16.76 -2.23
C VAL A 36 3.65 15.85 -3.18
N PHE A 37 3.96 14.60 -2.79
CA PHE A 37 4.69 13.67 -3.65
C PHE A 37 3.91 13.35 -4.94
N ALA A 38 2.59 13.14 -4.84
CA ALA A 38 1.76 12.90 -6.02
C ALA A 38 1.69 14.11 -6.95
N SER A 39 1.71 15.34 -6.42
CA SER A 39 1.53 16.55 -7.22
C SER A 39 2.79 17.03 -7.93
N VAL A 40 3.98 16.94 -7.28
CA VAL A 40 5.24 17.51 -7.82
C VAL A 40 6.35 16.46 -7.98
N GLY A 41 6.09 15.20 -7.60
CA GLY A 41 7.09 14.14 -7.54
C GLY A 41 8.00 14.22 -6.31
N TYR A 42 8.63 13.08 -5.97
CA TYR A 42 9.55 13.04 -4.83
C TYR A 42 10.74 14.00 -5.00
N ALA A 43 11.31 14.11 -6.22
CA ALA A 43 12.50 14.92 -6.46
C ALA A 43 12.30 16.39 -6.07
N ASP A 44 11.19 16.99 -6.48
CA ASP A 44 10.87 18.42 -6.29
C ASP A 44 10.15 18.71 -4.97
N ALA A 45 9.72 17.68 -4.25
CA ALA A 45 9.10 17.82 -2.94
C ALA A 45 10.12 18.26 -1.87
N SER A 46 9.64 19.00 -0.87
CA SER A 46 10.45 19.46 0.26
C SER A 46 9.72 19.30 1.59
N ALA A 47 10.49 19.12 2.69
CA ALA A 47 9.95 19.11 4.05
C ALA A 47 9.10 20.34 4.37
N GLU A 48 9.47 21.49 3.80
CA GLU A 48 8.73 22.75 3.97
C GLU A 48 7.39 22.74 3.23
N ALA A 49 7.35 22.19 2.01
CA ALA A 49 6.10 22.03 1.26
C ALA A 49 5.14 21.07 2.00
N ILE A 50 5.65 19.93 2.49
CA ILE A 50 4.87 18.95 3.27
C ILE A 50 4.33 19.58 4.57
N ALA A 51 5.18 20.27 5.33
CA ALA A 51 4.74 20.93 6.56
C ALA A 51 3.65 21.98 6.29
N ARG A 52 3.82 22.80 5.24
CA ARG A 52 2.82 23.79 4.82
C ARG A 52 1.50 23.15 4.42
N GLU A 53 1.53 22.07 3.64
CA GLU A 53 0.34 21.31 3.25
C GLU A 53 -0.37 20.71 4.47
N ALA A 54 0.39 20.19 5.42
CA ALA A 54 -0.14 19.70 6.70
C ALA A 54 -0.70 20.81 7.60
N GLY A 55 -0.53 22.10 7.25
CA GLY A 55 -0.87 23.25 8.12
C GLY A 55 -0.01 23.30 9.40
N MET A 56 1.25 22.87 9.29
CA MET A 56 2.21 22.79 10.40
C MET A 56 3.46 23.61 10.11
N SER A 57 4.28 23.84 11.16
CA SER A 57 5.58 24.48 11.00
C SER A 57 6.61 23.48 10.46
N LYS A 58 7.66 23.99 9.80
CA LYS A 58 8.81 23.19 9.39
C LYS A 58 9.49 22.51 10.59
N ALA A 59 9.51 23.17 11.76
CA ALA A 59 10.02 22.56 12.99
C ALA A 59 9.22 21.34 13.41
N THR A 60 7.88 21.38 13.29
CA THR A 60 7.01 20.23 13.58
C THR A 60 7.29 19.05 12.64
N PHE A 61 7.58 19.29 11.36
CA PHE A 61 8.02 18.22 10.47
C PHE A 61 9.29 17.53 11.01
N TYR A 62 10.28 18.31 11.39
CA TYR A 62 11.56 17.78 11.90
C TYR A 62 11.48 17.19 13.33
N GLU A 63 10.38 17.40 14.06
CA GLU A 63 10.06 16.64 15.28
C GLU A 63 9.66 15.19 14.97
N HIS A 64 9.23 14.89 13.74
CA HIS A 64 8.74 13.58 13.31
C HIS A 64 9.69 12.84 12.36
N PHE A 65 10.42 13.56 11.50
CA PHE A 65 11.27 13.01 10.44
C PHE A 65 12.54 13.80 10.29
N ASP A 66 13.68 13.14 10.18
CA ASP A 66 14.97 13.83 10.00
C ASP A 66 15.09 14.48 8.62
N ASN A 67 14.42 13.91 7.61
CA ASN A 67 14.43 14.39 6.23
C ASN A 67 13.21 13.83 5.45
N LYS A 68 13.08 14.21 4.16
CA LYS A 68 11.97 13.74 3.31
C LYS A 68 12.07 12.24 2.95
N GLU A 69 13.27 11.64 2.94
CA GLU A 69 13.43 10.21 2.72
C GLU A 69 12.87 9.42 3.91
N ASP A 70 13.16 9.84 5.15
CA ASP A 70 12.58 9.21 6.34
C ASP A 70 11.05 9.33 6.36
N CYS A 71 10.51 10.46 5.89
CA CYS A 71 9.07 10.66 5.78
C CYS A 71 8.43 9.71 4.78
N ILE A 72 8.97 9.58 3.56
CA ILE A 72 8.39 8.68 2.54
C ILE A 72 8.54 7.21 2.93
N VAL A 73 9.65 6.82 3.55
CA VAL A 73 9.85 5.44 4.05
C VAL A 73 8.84 5.12 5.14
N ALA A 74 8.65 6.00 6.12
CA ALA A 74 7.70 5.80 7.20
C ALA A 74 6.24 5.79 6.69
N LEU A 75 5.89 6.66 5.75
CA LEU A 75 4.59 6.65 5.07
C LEU A 75 4.37 5.35 4.30
N HIS A 76 5.38 4.89 3.55
CA HIS A 76 5.32 3.63 2.81
C HIS A 76 5.07 2.45 3.76
N ASP A 77 5.73 2.41 4.91
CA ASP A 77 5.53 1.37 5.92
C ASP A 77 4.11 1.36 6.49
N ASP A 78 3.61 2.53 6.87
CA ASP A 78 2.26 2.68 7.44
C ASP A 78 1.19 2.24 6.43
N ALA A 79 1.27 2.75 5.22
CA ALA A 79 0.27 2.49 4.18
C ALA A 79 0.33 1.05 3.65
N THR A 80 1.52 0.48 3.41
CA THR A 80 1.64 -0.92 2.97
C THR A 80 1.19 -1.90 4.05
N THR A 81 1.44 -1.61 5.32
CA THR A 81 0.91 -2.40 6.44
C THR A 81 -0.62 -2.36 6.45
N ALA A 82 -1.23 -1.18 6.30
CA ALA A 82 -2.69 -1.04 6.28
C ALA A 82 -3.33 -1.80 5.10
N VAL A 83 -2.72 -1.75 3.91
CA VAL A 83 -3.18 -2.53 2.73
C VAL A 83 -3.10 -4.03 3.01
N LEU A 84 -1.96 -4.51 3.51
CA LEU A 84 -1.78 -5.93 3.80
C LEU A 84 -2.74 -6.43 4.88
N GLU A 85 -3.01 -5.63 5.90
CA GLU A 85 -4.01 -5.95 6.93
C GLU A 85 -5.44 -5.99 6.36
N ALA A 86 -5.79 -5.08 5.44
CA ALA A 86 -7.08 -5.11 4.76
C ALA A 86 -7.24 -6.39 3.94
N MET A 87 -6.22 -6.76 3.15
CA MET A 87 -6.20 -8.00 2.37
C MET A 87 -6.33 -9.25 3.27
N ARG A 88 -5.61 -9.28 4.39
CA ARG A 88 -5.68 -10.38 5.37
C ARG A 88 -7.08 -10.52 5.96
N ARG A 89 -7.67 -9.43 6.43
CA ARG A 89 -9.05 -9.45 6.96
C ARG A 89 -10.03 -9.98 5.93
N THR A 90 -9.99 -9.48 4.70
CA THR A 90 -10.85 -9.99 3.62
C THR A 90 -10.65 -11.47 3.38
N GLY A 91 -9.40 -11.95 3.35
CA GLY A 91 -9.09 -13.36 3.16
C GLY A 91 -9.53 -14.25 4.34
N ASP A 92 -9.41 -13.76 5.58
CA ASP A 92 -9.79 -14.49 6.79
C ASP A 92 -11.32 -14.53 6.99
N ASP A 93 -12.01 -13.42 6.65
CA ASP A 93 -13.47 -13.31 6.74
C ASP A 93 -14.20 -13.99 5.56
N PHE A 94 -13.47 -14.46 4.54
CA PHE A 94 -14.08 -15.11 3.37
C PHE A 94 -14.73 -16.43 3.72
N ASN A 95 -16.06 -16.47 3.55
CA ASN A 95 -16.89 -17.66 3.86
C ASN A 95 -17.36 -18.40 2.62
N GLY A 96 -16.82 -18.10 1.42
CA GLY A 96 -17.14 -18.77 0.17
C GLY A 96 -16.61 -20.21 0.10
N ALA A 97 -17.10 -20.94 -0.90
CA ALA A 97 -16.88 -22.37 -1.02
C ALA A 97 -15.58 -22.75 -1.75
N ASP A 98 -14.90 -21.78 -2.38
CA ASP A 98 -13.73 -22.06 -3.24
C ASP A 98 -12.61 -21.03 -3.08
N ALA A 99 -11.40 -21.49 -3.39
CA ALA A 99 -10.19 -20.65 -3.33
C ALA A 99 -10.21 -19.49 -4.35
N ALA A 100 -10.80 -19.69 -5.53
CA ALA A 100 -10.85 -18.66 -6.56
C ALA A 100 -11.69 -17.45 -6.10
N GLY A 101 -12.80 -17.69 -5.41
CA GLY A 101 -13.61 -16.65 -4.80
C GLY A 101 -12.84 -15.86 -3.72
N ARG A 102 -12.03 -16.56 -2.90
CA ARG A 102 -11.16 -15.92 -1.90
C ARG A 102 -10.09 -15.04 -2.56
N VAL A 103 -9.44 -15.55 -3.60
CA VAL A 103 -8.44 -14.81 -4.38
C VAL A 103 -9.07 -13.54 -4.98
N ARG A 104 -10.25 -13.66 -5.63
CA ARG A 104 -10.96 -12.48 -6.18
C ARG A 104 -11.26 -11.44 -5.11
N ALA A 105 -11.79 -11.85 -3.97
CA ALA A 105 -12.10 -10.93 -2.87
C ALA A 105 -10.86 -10.17 -2.38
N VAL A 106 -9.71 -10.83 -2.28
CA VAL A 106 -8.44 -10.21 -1.86
C VAL A 106 -7.91 -9.25 -2.94
N ILE A 107 -7.96 -9.64 -4.23
CA ILE A 107 -7.57 -8.78 -5.36
C ILE A 107 -8.47 -7.54 -5.40
N HIS A 108 -9.77 -7.73 -5.30
CA HIS A 108 -10.75 -6.63 -5.25
C HIS A 108 -10.40 -5.64 -4.12
N THR A 109 -10.19 -6.15 -2.90
CA THR A 109 -9.80 -5.31 -1.76
C THR A 109 -8.52 -4.51 -2.03
N PHE A 110 -7.51 -5.12 -2.62
CA PHE A 110 -6.27 -4.42 -2.97
C PHE A 110 -6.52 -3.26 -3.94
N LEU A 111 -7.23 -3.51 -5.04
CA LEU A 111 -7.52 -2.50 -6.07
C LEU A 111 -8.45 -1.39 -5.54
N GLU A 112 -9.46 -1.73 -4.72
CA GLU A 112 -10.33 -0.75 -4.06
C GLU A 112 -9.56 0.18 -3.12
N VAL A 113 -8.59 -0.33 -2.36
CA VAL A 113 -7.76 0.53 -1.50
C VAL A 113 -6.93 1.48 -2.34
N LEU A 114 -6.31 1.02 -3.44
CA LEU A 114 -5.54 1.90 -4.33
C LEU A 114 -6.45 2.97 -4.99
N ALA A 115 -7.65 2.60 -5.41
CA ALA A 115 -8.62 3.52 -5.98
C ALA A 115 -9.12 4.57 -4.98
N ALA A 116 -9.30 4.18 -3.71
CA ALA A 116 -9.78 5.06 -2.65
C ALA A 116 -8.72 6.07 -2.17
N PHE A 117 -7.43 5.76 -2.33
CA PHE A 117 -6.30 6.57 -1.86
C PHE A 117 -5.27 6.78 -2.97
N PRO A 118 -5.60 7.56 -4.04
CA PRO A 118 -4.78 7.69 -5.24
C PRO A 118 -3.41 8.37 -4.97
N ASP A 119 -3.34 9.36 -4.10
CA ASP A 119 -2.09 10.04 -3.75
C ASP A 119 -1.13 9.11 -3.01
N GLU A 120 -1.66 8.31 -2.07
CA GLU A 120 -0.90 7.27 -1.40
C GLU A 120 -0.45 6.19 -2.39
N ALA A 121 -1.32 5.73 -3.29
CA ALA A 121 -1.00 4.76 -4.32
C ALA A 121 0.12 5.26 -5.24
N GLN A 122 0.07 6.52 -5.70
CA GLN A 122 1.15 7.18 -6.46
C GLN A 122 2.46 7.14 -5.66
N THR A 123 2.41 7.54 -4.38
CA THR A 123 3.60 7.57 -3.52
C THR A 123 4.21 6.19 -3.32
N LEU A 124 3.37 5.18 -3.02
CA LEU A 124 3.81 3.81 -2.73
C LEU A 124 4.37 3.07 -3.94
N LEU A 125 3.76 3.27 -5.11
CA LEU A 125 4.04 2.45 -6.29
C LEU A 125 4.95 3.16 -7.30
N VAL A 126 5.04 4.49 -7.26
CA VAL A 126 5.79 5.28 -8.25
C VAL A 126 6.89 6.09 -7.56
N GLU A 127 6.56 6.97 -6.63
CA GLU A 127 7.51 7.94 -6.08
C GLU A 127 8.60 7.30 -5.19
N ILE A 128 8.27 6.20 -4.52
CA ILE A 128 9.20 5.46 -3.66
C ILE A 128 10.46 4.99 -4.42
N ILE A 129 10.35 4.72 -5.72
CA ILE A 129 11.44 4.22 -6.55
C ILE A 129 12.55 5.28 -6.69
N GLY A 130 12.18 6.55 -6.76
CA GLY A 130 13.11 7.69 -6.86
C GLY A 130 13.60 8.23 -5.52
N ALA A 131 13.17 7.67 -4.40
CA ALA A 131 13.37 8.27 -3.08
C ALA A 131 14.72 7.95 -2.41
N GLY A 132 15.55 7.11 -3.02
CA GLY A 132 16.90 6.80 -2.54
C GLY A 132 17.10 5.33 -2.16
N PRO A 133 18.35 4.94 -1.81
CA PRO A 133 18.69 3.54 -1.55
C PRO A 133 17.90 2.89 -0.40
N ARG A 134 17.68 3.61 0.69
CA ARG A 134 16.91 3.12 1.85
C ARG A 134 15.44 2.87 1.50
N ALA A 135 14.87 3.73 0.67
CA ALA A 135 13.50 3.58 0.18
C ALA A 135 13.37 2.34 -0.72
N ILE A 136 14.35 2.09 -1.61
CA ILE A 136 14.41 0.88 -2.46
C ILE A 136 14.54 -0.37 -1.60
N GLU A 137 15.46 -0.41 -0.64
CA GLU A 137 15.61 -1.55 0.27
C GLU A 137 14.33 -1.83 1.07
N ARG A 138 13.62 -0.77 1.49
CA ARG A 138 12.35 -0.95 2.20
C ARG A 138 11.26 -1.49 1.29
N ARG A 139 11.15 -0.95 0.07
CA ARG A 139 10.24 -1.44 -0.96
C ARG A 139 10.45 -2.93 -1.24
N ASP A 140 11.70 -3.35 -1.43
CA ASP A 140 12.03 -4.76 -1.70
C ASP A 140 11.62 -5.68 -0.54
N ARG A 141 11.82 -5.24 0.70
CA ARG A 141 11.34 -5.98 1.88
C ARG A 141 9.82 -6.10 1.91
N VAL A 142 9.11 -5.03 1.60
CA VAL A 142 7.63 -5.04 1.52
C VAL A 142 7.15 -5.99 0.42
N LEU A 143 7.77 -6.00 -0.76
CA LEU A 143 7.42 -6.96 -1.82
C LEU A 143 7.63 -8.41 -1.36
N ALA A 144 8.70 -8.69 -0.60
CA ALA A 144 8.93 -10.01 -0.02
C ALA A 144 7.88 -10.37 1.06
N GLU A 145 7.44 -9.42 1.86
CA GLU A 145 6.35 -9.60 2.85
C GLU A 145 5.03 -9.96 2.15
N TYR A 146 4.67 -9.26 1.06
CA TYR A 146 3.50 -9.57 0.24
C TYR A 146 3.61 -10.95 -0.44
N ALA A 147 4.79 -11.29 -0.99
CA ALA A 147 5.02 -12.60 -1.56
C ALA A 147 4.88 -13.72 -0.52
N SER A 148 5.39 -13.51 0.69
CA SER A 148 5.21 -14.43 1.80
C SER A 148 3.74 -14.61 2.19
N TYR A 149 2.97 -13.53 2.17
CA TYR A 149 1.52 -13.58 2.40
C TYR A 149 0.80 -14.40 1.31
N VAL A 150 1.11 -14.16 0.03
CA VAL A 150 0.52 -14.91 -1.10
C VAL A 150 0.83 -16.41 -0.99
N ASP A 151 2.09 -16.77 -0.70
CA ASP A 151 2.49 -18.16 -0.51
C ASP A 151 1.80 -18.81 0.71
N GLN A 152 1.66 -18.08 1.81
CA GLN A 152 0.93 -18.57 2.99
C GLN A 152 -0.54 -18.81 2.69
N VAL A 153 -1.21 -17.88 1.99
CA VAL A 153 -2.62 -18.01 1.58
C VAL A 153 -2.79 -19.24 0.66
N ASN A 154 -1.92 -19.39 -0.34
CA ASN A 154 -1.97 -20.55 -1.23
C ASN A 154 -1.79 -21.87 -0.48
N ARG A 155 -0.90 -21.95 0.52
CA ARG A 155 -0.77 -23.14 1.37
C ARG A 155 -2.02 -23.44 2.17
N GLN A 156 -2.68 -22.43 2.71
CA GLN A 156 -3.94 -22.56 3.45
C GLN A 156 -5.07 -23.05 2.52
N ASP A 157 -5.15 -22.48 1.31
CA ASP A 157 -6.15 -22.83 0.32
C ASP A 157 -5.93 -24.25 -0.23
N ALA A 158 -4.68 -24.67 -0.40
CA ALA A 158 -4.36 -26.06 -0.73
C ALA A 158 -4.86 -27.05 0.34
N ALA A 159 -4.69 -26.71 1.61
CA ALA A 159 -5.16 -27.55 2.71
C ALA A 159 -6.70 -27.54 2.85
N ARG A 160 -7.36 -26.42 2.58
CA ARG A 160 -8.80 -26.23 2.77
C ARG A 160 -9.64 -26.66 1.60
N TYR A 161 -9.19 -26.36 0.38
CA TYR A 161 -9.95 -26.50 -0.86
C TYR A 161 -9.34 -27.52 -1.84
N GLY A 162 -8.17 -28.08 -1.53
CA GLY A 162 -7.49 -29.03 -2.40
C GLY A 162 -6.89 -28.42 -3.67
N VAL A 163 -6.68 -27.09 -3.70
CA VAL A 163 -6.02 -26.43 -4.83
C VAL A 163 -4.53 -26.75 -4.87
N VAL A 164 -3.94 -26.62 -6.06
CA VAL A 164 -2.51 -26.87 -6.26
C VAL A 164 -1.66 -25.80 -5.56
N ARG A 165 -0.56 -26.22 -4.97
CA ARG A 165 0.41 -25.34 -4.36
C ARG A 165 1.28 -24.68 -5.43
N LEU A 166 1.67 -23.42 -5.22
CA LEU A 166 2.70 -22.77 -6.01
C LEU A 166 3.97 -23.64 -6.00
N ALA A 167 4.62 -23.78 -7.15
CA ALA A 167 5.78 -24.66 -7.31
C ALA A 167 7.01 -24.15 -6.55
N SER A 168 7.11 -22.82 -6.41
CA SER A 168 8.21 -22.20 -5.68
C SER A 168 7.80 -20.87 -5.01
N PRO A 169 8.56 -20.40 -4.01
CA PRO A 169 8.35 -19.05 -3.45
C PRO A 169 8.53 -17.92 -4.48
N HIS A 170 9.25 -18.20 -5.59
CA HIS A 170 9.42 -17.23 -6.68
C HIS A 170 8.14 -17.01 -7.47
N ASP A 171 7.22 -17.99 -7.51
CA ASP A 171 5.91 -17.82 -8.16
C ASP A 171 5.08 -16.77 -7.42
N ALA A 172 5.07 -16.81 -6.07
CA ALA A 172 4.43 -15.79 -5.26
C ALA A 172 5.05 -14.40 -5.47
N PHE A 173 6.39 -14.33 -5.55
CA PHE A 173 7.09 -13.08 -5.83
C PHE A 173 6.79 -12.55 -7.24
N ALA A 174 6.71 -13.44 -8.25
CA ALA A 174 6.35 -13.08 -9.62
C ALA A 174 4.91 -12.54 -9.70
N ILE A 175 3.97 -13.16 -8.98
CA ILE A 175 2.59 -12.66 -8.86
C ILE A 175 2.61 -11.22 -8.32
N VAL A 176 3.25 -11.00 -7.17
CA VAL A 176 3.31 -9.67 -6.54
C VAL A 176 3.98 -8.65 -7.46
N GLY A 177 5.11 -9.00 -8.07
CA GLY A 177 5.82 -8.12 -8.99
C GLY A 177 4.98 -7.71 -10.20
N ALA A 178 4.28 -8.67 -10.82
CA ALA A 178 3.42 -8.39 -11.96
C ALA A 178 2.21 -7.52 -11.58
N VAL A 179 1.55 -7.78 -10.44
CA VAL A 179 0.41 -6.98 -9.96
C VAL A 179 0.85 -5.55 -9.65
N ILE A 180 1.96 -5.38 -8.94
CA ILE A 180 2.51 -4.06 -8.60
C ILE A 180 2.90 -3.30 -9.89
N GLU A 181 3.51 -3.94 -10.88
CA GLU A 181 3.86 -3.26 -12.13
C GLU A 181 2.62 -2.87 -12.96
N LEU A 182 1.61 -3.71 -13.00
CA LEU A 182 0.33 -3.36 -13.65
C LEU A 182 -0.31 -2.14 -12.98
N ALA A 183 -0.39 -2.12 -11.66
CA ALA A 183 -0.93 -1.00 -10.91
C ALA A 183 -0.06 0.27 -11.07
N SER A 184 1.27 0.14 -10.96
CA SER A 184 2.19 1.27 -11.18
C SER A 184 2.08 1.85 -12.59
N ARG A 185 1.93 0.98 -13.61
CA ARG A 185 1.75 1.43 -14.99
C ARG A 185 0.44 2.20 -15.14
N GLN A 186 -0.68 1.67 -14.62
CA GLN A 186 -1.97 2.35 -14.66
C GLN A 186 -1.88 3.75 -14.03
N ILE A 187 -1.27 3.86 -12.84
CA ILE A 187 -1.10 5.15 -12.14
C ILE A 187 -0.28 6.14 -12.99
N ARG A 188 0.79 5.68 -13.65
CA ARG A 188 1.65 6.55 -14.49
C ARG A 188 1.01 6.97 -15.80
N THR A 189 0.18 6.12 -16.39
CA THR A 189 -0.36 6.32 -17.76
C THR A 189 -1.82 6.73 -17.78
N GLY A 190 -2.57 6.48 -16.70
CA GLY A 190 -4.01 6.62 -16.66
C GLY A 190 -4.75 5.57 -17.49
N GLU A 191 -4.09 4.44 -17.86
CA GLU A 191 -4.69 3.39 -18.67
C GLU A 191 -4.64 2.02 -17.98
N PRO A 192 -5.80 1.38 -17.76
CA PRO A 192 -7.17 1.84 -18.00
C PRO A 192 -7.56 3.05 -17.13
N ASP A 193 -8.68 3.72 -17.45
CA ASP A 193 -9.15 4.91 -16.70
C ASP A 193 -9.34 4.62 -15.20
N ASP A 194 -9.81 3.43 -14.87
CA ASP A 194 -10.01 2.97 -13.49
C ASP A 194 -9.05 1.81 -13.18
N ILE A 195 -8.31 1.92 -12.09
CA ILE A 195 -7.38 0.87 -11.65
C ILE A 195 -8.10 -0.46 -11.36
N ARG A 196 -9.40 -0.42 -11.01
CA ARG A 196 -10.25 -1.60 -10.77
C ARG A 196 -10.47 -2.43 -12.03
N ASP A 197 -10.34 -1.82 -13.20
CA ASP A 197 -10.44 -2.54 -14.50
C ASP A 197 -9.26 -3.50 -14.73
N LEU A 198 -8.23 -3.45 -13.88
CA LEU A 198 -7.15 -4.44 -13.84
C LEU A 198 -7.59 -5.78 -13.21
N GLU A 199 -8.69 -5.82 -12.45
CA GLU A 199 -9.11 -7.02 -11.70
C GLU A 199 -9.18 -8.27 -12.56
N PRO A 200 -9.80 -8.29 -13.76
CA PRO A 200 -9.85 -9.48 -14.60
C PRO A 200 -8.48 -9.96 -15.10
N VAL A 201 -7.52 -9.04 -15.27
CA VAL A 201 -6.16 -9.39 -15.71
C VAL A 201 -5.39 -10.01 -14.55
N VAL A 202 -5.47 -9.40 -13.36
CA VAL A 202 -4.82 -9.87 -12.14
C VAL A 202 -5.38 -11.24 -11.74
N GLU A 203 -6.71 -11.41 -11.80
CA GLU A 203 -7.34 -12.70 -11.53
C GLU A 203 -6.81 -13.82 -12.44
N ARG A 204 -6.77 -13.59 -13.77
CA ARG A 204 -6.25 -14.59 -14.72
C ARG A 204 -4.77 -14.91 -14.46
N LEU A 205 -3.95 -13.91 -14.10
CA LEU A 205 -2.55 -14.10 -13.77
C LEU A 205 -2.40 -15.02 -12.54
N VAL A 206 -3.08 -14.68 -11.45
CA VAL A 206 -2.96 -15.43 -10.18
C VAL A 206 -3.51 -16.83 -10.31
N LEU A 207 -4.73 -16.98 -10.82
CA LEU A 207 -5.36 -18.30 -11.00
C LEU A 207 -4.64 -19.13 -12.06
N GLY A 208 -4.11 -18.50 -13.13
CA GLY A 208 -3.33 -19.18 -14.16
C GLY A 208 -2.05 -19.81 -13.60
N LEU A 209 -1.31 -19.11 -12.74
CA LEU A 209 -0.12 -19.67 -12.08
C LEU A 209 -0.47 -20.77 -11.08
N MET A 210 -1.59 -20.63 -10.36
CA MET A 210 -2.09 -21.68 -9.46
C MET A 210 -2.46 -22.96 -10.23
N HIS A 211 -3.03 -22.86 -11.44
CA HIS A 211 -3.35 -24.03 -12.26
C HIS A 211 -2.12 -24.59 -13.02
N ALA A 212 -1.18 -23.76 -13.42
CA ALA A 212 0.01 -24.20 -14.16
C ALA A 212 0.96 -25.04 -13.31
N ALA A 213 0.96 -24.87 -12.00
CA ALA A 213 1.74 -25.69 -11.08
C ALA A 213 1.34 -27.19 -11.12
N ASP A 214 0.12 -27.50 -11.57
CA ASP A 214 -0.40 -28.87 -11.75
C ASP A 214 0.21 -29.57 -12.98
N ALA A 215 0.72 -28.82 -13.96
CA ALA A 215 1.21 -29.34 -15.23
C ALA A 215 2.76 -29.50 -15.27
N ALA A 216 3.46 -29.14 -14.20
CA ALA A 216 4.92 -29.28 -14.16
C ALA A 216 5.30 -30.77 -13.99
N PRO A 217 6.12 -31.37 -14.89
CA PRO A 217 6.61 -32.73 -14.68
C PRO A 217 7.53 -32.78 -13.44
N ALA A 218 7.34 -33.83 -12.65
CA ALA A 218 8.15 -34.15 -11.48
C ALA A 218 9.62 -34.38 -11.82
#